data_8f8ea0f1307dacec4ef2d1f143f8cfa7
#
_entry.id   8f8ea0f1307dacec4ef2d1f143f8cfa7
#
_cell.length_a   1.000
_cell.length_b   1.000
_cell.length_c   1.000
_cell.angle_alpha   90.00
_cell.angle_beta   90.00
_cell.angle_gamma   90.00
#
_symmetry.space_group_name_H-M   'P 1'
#
loop_
_entity.id
_entity.type
_entity.pdbx_description
1 polymer ?
#
loop_
_entity_poly.entity_id
_entity_poly.type
_entity_poly.pdbx_seq_one_letter_code
_entity_poly.pdbx_strand_id
1 'polypeptide(L)'
;MKLFTPLLIITLLAFAVTPYAQAQEKSADSSAIKTKLTEMEDAWAKALQNKDHAAVGNMVADDFAGFSSKGEHLTKSQLVNEIKDETDTLNSSVNEKMDVHVYAANLATVCGTSTEKGKDKDGKQFTRSYVWLDTWMERNGKWECIAEGVMESRKKK
;
A
#
# COMPACT_ATOMS: atom_id res chain seq x y z
N MET A 1 4.91 -77.03 -16.88
CA MET A 1 5.13 -75.62 -17.33
C MET A 1 4.52 -74.72 -16.29
N LYS A 2 5.33 -74.13 -15.37
CA LYS A 2 4.84 -73.22 -14.32
C LYS A 2 5.15 -71.80 -14.81
N LEU A 3 4.06 -71.00 -15.04
CA LEU A 3 4.18 -69.58 -15.36
C LEU A 3 4.46 -68.81 -14.09
N PHE A 4 5.61 -68.10 -14.06
CA PHE A 4 5.92 -67.12 -13.02
C PHE A 4 5.41 -65.76 -13.49
N THR A 5 4.45 -65.17 -12.79
CA THR A 5 3.98 -63.82 -13.00
C THR A 5 4.85 -62.88 -12.14
N PRO A 6 5.55 -61.86 -12.68
CA PRO A 6 6.27 -60.92 -11.83
C PRO A 6 5.30 -59.92 -11.21
N LEU A 7 5.34 -59.82 -9.89
CA LEU A 7 4.61 -58.82 -9.09
C LEU A 7 5.34 -57.48 -9.24
N LEU A 8 4.71 -56.54 -9.91
CA LEU A 8 5.23 -55.18 -10.07
C LEU A 8 4.90 -54.39 -8.80
N ILE A 9 5.89 -54.17 -7.93
CA ILE A 9 5.75 -53.31 -6.75
C ILE A 9 5.90 -51.86 -7.19
N ILE A 10 4.78 -51.13 -7.31
CA ILE A 10 4.77 -49.68 -7.51
C ILE A 10 5.02 -49.04 -6.17
N THR A 11 6.24 -48.56 -5.93
CA THR A 11 6.57 -47.75 -4.76
C THR A 11 6.04 -46.33 -4.99
N LEU A 12 4.92 -46.00 -4.32
CA LEU A 12 4.36 -44.65 -4.30
C LEU A 12 5.27 -43.81 -3.41
N LEU A 13 6.14 -42.96 -3.99
CA LEU A 13 6.88 -41.94 -3.26
C LEU A 13 5.91 -40.82 -2.94
N ALA A 14 5.35 -40.84 -1.73
CA ALA A 14 4.60 -39.70 -1.19
C ALA A 14 5.62 -38.57 -0.88
N PHE A 15 5.66 -37.53 -1.71
CA PHE A 15 6.34 -36.28 -1.38
C PHE A 15 5.56 -35.62 -0.25
N ALA A 16 5.98 -35.81 0.98
CA ALA A 16 5.53 -35.03 2.11
C ALA A 16 6.12 -33.61 1.95
N VAL A 17 5.34 -32.70 1.39
CA VAL A 17 5.65 -31.26 1.42
C VAL A 17 5.66 -30.87 2.89
N THR A 18 6.84 -30.57 3.43
CA THR A 18 7.00 -30.27 4.85
C THR A 18 6.36 -28.91 5.14
N PRO A 19 5.66 -28.75 6.28
CA PRO A 19 5.05 -27.46 6.67
C PRO A 19 6.05 -26.31 6.78
N TYR A 20 7.34 -26.61 6.86
CA TYR A 20 8.44 -25.63 6.87
C TYR A 20 8.61 -24.93 5.51
N ALA A 21 8.46 -25.62 4.40
CA ALA A 21 8.58 -25.00 3.06
C ALA A 21 7.44 -24.00 2.82
N GLN A 22 6.22 -24.34 3.22
CA GLN A 22 5.06 -23.43 3.09
C GLN A 22 5.17 -22.20 3.99
N ALA A 23 5.74 -22.31 5.19
CA ALA A 23 5.98 -21.17 6.07
C ALA A 23 7.04 -20.22 5.50
N GLN A 24 8.04 -20.74 4.81
CA GLN A 24 9.13 -19.95 4.21
C GLN A 24 8.67 -19.22 2.94
N GLU A 25 7.85 -19.86 2.10
CA GLU A 25 7.20 -19.21 0.95
C GLU A 25 6.29 -18.07 1.39
N LYS A 26 5.39 -18.32 2.35
CA LYS A 26 4.48 -17.30 2.89
C LYS A 26 5.23 -16.10 3.52
N SER A 27 6.38 -16.35 4.14
CA SER A 27 7.24 -15.28 4.70
C SER A 27 7.93 -14.46 3.62
N ALA A 28 8.41 -15.10 2.55
CA ALA A 28 9.06 -14.43 1.41
C ALA A 28 8.05 -13.56 0.65
N ASP A 29 6.85 -14.07 0.38
CA ASP A 29 5.76 -13.31 -0.26
C ASP A 29 5.36 -12.09 0.57
N SER A 30 5.22 -12.25 1.89
CA SER A 30 4.90 -11.14 2.78
C SER A 30 5.99 -10.05 2.78
N SER A 31 7.26 -10.43 2.70
CA SER A 31 8.38 -9.47 2.63
C SER A 31 8.36 -8.69 1.31
N ALA A 32 8.12 -9.37 0.20
CA ALA A 32 8.01 -8.72 -1.11
C ALA A 32 6.83 -7.72 -1.17
N ILE A 33 5.67 -8.10 -0.61
CA ILE A 33 4.50 -7.21 -0.50
C ILE A 33 4.85 -5.97 0.34
N LYS A 34 5.50 -6.15 1.49
CA LYS A 34 5.91 -5.03 2.35
C LYS A 34 6.81 -4.04 1.62
N THR A 35 7.84 -4.53 0.95
CA THR A 35 8.73 -3.69 0.14
C THR A 35 7.96 -2.94 -0.93
N LYS A 36 7.13 -3.66 -1.69
CA LYS A 36 6.34 -3.08 -2.78
C LYS A 36 5.42 -1.96 -2.30
N LEU A 37 4.68 -2.18 -1.21
CA LEU A 37 3.75 -1.17 -0.70
C LEU A 37 4.47 0.02 -0.09
N THR A 38 5.60 -0.18 0.60
CA THR A 38 6.46 0.93 1.06
C THR A 38 6.91 1.81 -0.10
N GLU A 39 7.36 1.22 -1.20
CA GLU A 39 7.75 1.95 -2.41
C GLU A 39 6.57 2.72 -3.03
N MET A 40 5.36 2.15 -2.99
CA MET A 40 4.15 2.80 -3.51
C MET A 40 3.73 3.99 -2.65
N GLU A 41 3.84 3.91 -1.33
CA GLU A 41 3.60 5.04 -0.43
C GLU A 41 4.61 6.18 -0.64
N ASP A 42 5.88 5.85 -0.81
CA ASP A 42 6.90 6.86 -1.12
C ASP A 42 6.67 7.52 -2.49
N ALA A 43 6.20 6.73 -3.48
CA ALA A 43 5.80 7.26 -4.77
C ALA A 43 4.57 8.17 -4.66
N TRP A 44 3.62 7.85 -3.77
CA TRP A 44 2.46 8.70 -3.49
C TRP A 44 2.90 10.04 -2.88
N ALA A 45 3.71 10.03 -1.83
CA ALA A 45 4.26 11.25 -1.23
C ALA A 45 4.99 12.12 -2.26
N LYS A 46 5.74 11.49 -3.18
CA LYS A 46 6.41 12.19 -4.28
C LYS A 46 5.44 12.77 -5.29
N ALA A 47 4.36 12.07 -5.61
CA ALA A 47 3.31 12.55 -6.49
C ALA A 47 2.58 13.77 -5.90
N LEU A 48 2.27 13.75 -4.60
CA LEU A 48 1.70 14.91 -3.89
C LEU A 48 2.63 16.13 -3.98
N GLN A 49 3.93 15.95 -3.72
CA GLN A 49 4.92 17.02 -3.82
C GLN A 49 4.96 17.66 -5.22
N ASN A 50 4.78 16.86 -6.26
CA ASN A 50 4.83 17.31 -7.65
C ASN A 50 3.46 17.71 -8.21
N LYS A 51 2.38 17.60 -7.43
CA LYS A 51 0.98 17.75 -7.87
C LYS A 51 0.63 16.81 -9.03
N ASP A 52 1.24 15.62 -9.04
CA ASP A 52 1.00 14.60 -10.06
C ASP A 52 -0.26 13.80 -9.72
N HIS A 53 -1.42 14.45 -9.94
CA HIS A 53 -2.72 13.85 -9.71
C HIS A 53 -2.98 12.61 -10.57
N ALA A 54 -2.32 12.50 -11.73
CA ALA A 54 -2.44 11.34 -12.61
C ALA A 54 -1.72 10.12 -12.01
N ALA A 55 -0.54 10.31 -11.44
CA ALA A 55 0.17 9.24 -10.74
C ALA A 55 -0.64 8.70 -9.57
N VAL A 56 -1.21 9.58 -8.71
CA VAL A 56 -2.09 9.15 -7.61
C VAL A 56 -3.34 8.45 -8.16
N GLY A 57 -3.98 8.99 -9.19
CA GLY A 57 -5.16 8.38 -9.82
C GLY A 57 -4.89 6.97 -10.37
N ASN A 58 -3.65 6.67 -10.78
CA ASN A 58 -3.25 5.32 -11.20
C ASN A 58 -3.00 4.35 -10.03
N MET A 59 -2.72 4.85 -8.82
CA MET A 59 -2.54 4.03 -7.63
C MET A 59 -3.85 3.74 -6.89
N VAL A 60 -4.88 4.54 -7.12
CA VAL A 60 -6.17 4.47 -6.43
C VAL A 60 -7.19 3.66 -7.24
N ALA A 61 -7.91 2.77 -6.58
CA ALA A 61 -8.97 1.95 -7.19
C ALA A 61 -10.20 2.79 -7.58
N ASP A 62 -10.97 2.35 -8.56
CA ASP A 62 -12.18 3.07 -8.99
C ASP A 62 -13.28 3.05 -7.93
N ASP A 63 -13.30 2.04 -7.06
CA ASP A 63 -14.21 1.88 -5.93
C ASP A 63 -13.63 2.41 -4.60
N PHE A 64 -12.62 3.27 -4.67
CA PHE A 64 -11.98 3.88 -3.51
C PHE A 64 -12.96 4.68 -2.64
N ALA A 65 -12.77 4.56 -1.32
CA ALA A 65 -13.45 5.36 -0.32
C ALA A 65 -12.46 5.84 0.74
N GLY A 66 -12.40 7.15 0.98
CA GLY A 66 -11.46 7.70 1.96
C GLY A 66 -11.99 8.89 2.73
N PHE A 67 -11.16 9.40 3.62
CA PHE A 67 -11.39 10.63 4.36
C PHE A 67 -10.18 11.55 4.26
N SER A 68 -10.42 12.81 3.88
CA SER A 68 -9.41 13.85 3.90
C SER A 68 -8.98 14.20 5.34
N SER A 69 -7.88 14.93 5.48
CA SER A 69 -7.43 15.44 6.78
C SER A 69 -8.42 16.40 7.46
N LYS A 70 -9.42 16.87 6.71
CA LYS A 70 -10.53 17.70 7.21
C LYS A 70 -11.76 16.87 7.64
N GLY A 71 -11.71 15.54 7.45
CA GLY A 71 -12.81 14.63 7.75
C GLY A 71 -13.88 14.56 6.65
N GLU A 72 -13.58 15.05 5.45
CA GLU A 72 -14.48 14.99 4.30
C GLU A 72 -14.37 13.62 3.64
N HIS A 73 -15.50 13.01 3.27
CA HIS A 73 -15.50 11.75 2.52
C HIS A 73 -15.01 11.98 1.09
N LEU A 74 -14.10 11.13 0.64
CA LEU A 74 -13.50 11.20 -0.69
C LEU A 74 -13.77 9.95 -1.50
N THR A 75 -14.20 10.15 -2.74
CA THR A 75 -14.10 9.18 -3.82
C THR A 75 -12.77 9.39 -4.57
N LYS A 76 -12.38 8.44 -5.42
CA LYS A 76 -11.21 8.59 -6.30
C LYS A 76 -11.19 9.92 -7.07
N SER A 77 -12.32 10.28 -7.69
CA SER A 77 -12.40 11.52 -8.47
C SER A 77 -12.24 12.77 -7.62
N GLN A 78 -12.77 12.77 -6.38
CA GLN A 78 -12.61 13.87 -5.46
C GLN A 78 -11.17 13.99 -4.98
N LEU A 79 -10.51 12.89 -4.59
CA LEU A 79 -9.10 12.88 -4.21
C LEU A 79 -8.20 13.42 -5.34
N VAL A 80 -8.39 12.91 -6.57
CA VAL A 80 -7.62 13.36 -7.74
C VAL A 80 -7.82 14.85 -8.03
N ASN A 81 -9.06 15.35 -7.89
CA ASN A 81 -9.37 16.76 -8.08
C ASN A 81 -8.77 17.63 -6.96
N GLU A 82 -8.78 17.19 -5.70
CA GLU A 82 -8.13 17.91 -4.60
C GLU A 82 -6.63 18.12 -4.87
N ILE A 83 -5.93 17.08 -5.34
CA ILE A 83 -4.50 17.18 -5.67
C ILE A 83 -4.27 18.13 -6.86
N LYS A 84 -5.15 18.06 -7.87
CA LYS A 84 -5.08 18.92 -9.04
C LYS A 84 -5.29 20.39 -8.72
N ASP A 85 -6.28 20.66 -7.84
CA ASP A 85 -6.73 22.02 -7.51
C ASP A 85 -5.96 22.59 -6.29
N GLU A 86 -5.01 21.81 -5.70
CA GLU A 86 -4.22 22.23 -4.56
C GLU A 86 -3.39 23.48 -4.90
N THR A 87 -3.58 24.53 -4.11
CA THR A 87 -2.89 25.82 -4.28
C THR A 87 -1.59 25.92 -3.51
N ASP A 88 -1.43 25.14 -2.45
CA ASP A 88 -0.20 25.08 -1.67
C ASP A 88 0.96 24.51 -2.51
N THR A 89 2.17 24.97 -2.26
CA THR A 89 3.37 24.42 -2.90
C THR A 89 4.17 23.61 -1.89
N LEU A 90 4.34 22.32 -2.14
CA LEU A 90 5.14 21.45 -1.28
C LEU A 90 6.61 21.49 -1.70
N ASN A 91 7.48 21.86 -0.77
CA ASN A 91 8.92 21.75 -0.93
C ASN A 91 9.40 20.32 -0.60
N SER A 92 8.71 19.66 0.32
CA SER A 92 8.92 18.25 0.66
C SER A 92 7.64 17.62 1.19
N SER A 93 7.45 16.34 0.85
CA SER A 93 6.49 15.42 1.47
C SER A 93 7.25 14.13 1.76
N VAL A 94 7.36 13.74 3.02
CA VAL A 94 8.21 12.64 3.46
C VAL A 94 7.45 11.74 4.42
N ASN A 95 7.40 10.45 4.10
CA ASN A 95 6.97 9.42 5.03
C ASN A 95 8.11 9.17 6.05
N GLU A 96 7.79 9.27 7.35
CA GLU A 96 8.80 9.14 8.41
C GLU A 96 8.81 7.75 9.03
N LYS A 97 7.63 7.17 9.22
CA LYS A 97 7.42 5.82 9.76
C LYS A 97 6.33 5.16 8.97
N MET A 98 6.57 3.93 8.57
CA MET A 98 5.57 3.08 7.91
C MET A 98 5.59 1.70 8.53
N ASP A 99 4.42 1.13 8.76
CA ASP A 99 4.23 -0.26 9.17
C ASP A 99 3.23 -0.92 8.22
N VAL A 100 3.70 -1.96 7.55
CA VAL A 100 2.91 -2.71 6.57
C VAL A 100 2.44 -4.02 7.20
N HIS A 101 1.13 -4.17 7.31
CA HIS A 101 0.50 -5.39 7.81
C HIS A 101 -0.17 -6.16 6.67
N VAL A 102 0.37 -7.33 6.36
CA VAL A 102 -0.12 -8.22 5.29
C VAL A 102 -1.11 -9.22 5.86
N TYR A 103 -2.38 -9.12 5.46
CA TYR A 103 -3.46 -10.02 5.89
C TYR A 103 -3.59 -11.25 4.99
N ALA A 104 -3.40 -11.05 3.69
CA ALA A 104 -3.47 -12.09 2.67
C ALA A 104 -2.52 -11.75 1.51
N ALA A 105 -2.31 -12.66 0.57
CA ALA A 105 -1.47 -12.43 -0.59
C ALA A 105 -1.87 -11.21 -1.43
N ASN A 106 -3.13 -10.80 -1.33
CA ASN A 106 -3.71 -9.69 -2.08
C ASN A 106 -4.34 -8.60 -1.21
N LEU A 107 -4.09 -8.56 0.11
CA LEU A 107 -4.67 -7.59 1.03
C LEU A 107 -3.67 -7.20 2.11
N ALA A 108 -3.43 -5.91 2.23
CA ALA A 108 -2.58 -5.33 3.26
C ALA A 108 -3.07 -3.94 3.67
N THR A 109 -2.63 -3.51 4.85
CA THR A 109 -2.70 -2.09 5.26
C THR A 109 -1.30 -1.54 5.44
N VAL A 110 -1.17 -0.26 5.16
CA VAL A 110 0.01 0.53 5.52
C VAL A 110 -0.45 1.66 6.42
N CYS A 111 0.15 1.79 7.58
CA CYS A 111 -0.07 2.95 8.42
C CYS A 111 1.24 3.68 8.65
N GLY A 112 1.15 5.00 8.76
CA GLY A 112 2.37 5.78 8.87
C GLY A 112 2.18 7.18 9.41
N THR A 113 3.29 7.86 9.47
CA THR A 113 3.37 9.29 9.74
C THR A 113 4.12 9.97 8.61
N SER A 114 3.69 11.18 8.26
CA SER A 114 4.37 11.99 7.27
C SER A 114 4.50 13.43 7.71
N THR A 115 5.48 14.12 7.12
CA THR A 115 5.69 15.55 7.32
C THR A 115 5.77 16.24 5.97
N GLU A 116 4.96 17.27 5.82
CA GLU A 116 4.95 18.16 4.67
C GLU A 116 5.49 19.54 5.06
N LYS A 117 6.34 20.09 4.21
CA LYS A 117 6.84 21.47 4.31
C LYS A 117 6.59 22.19 3.01
N GLY A 118 6.11 23.41 3.11
CA GLY A 118 5.75 24.14 1.91
C GLY A 118 5.39 25.60 2.18
N LYS A 119 4.70 26.16 1.21
CA LYS A 119 4.10 27.50 1.28
C LYS A 119 2.62 27.41 0.92
N ASP A 120 1.79 28.08 1.69
CA ASP A 120 0.38 28.25 1.35
C ASP A 120 0.18 29.22 0.17
N LYS A 121 -1.06 29.39 -0.26
CA LYS A 121 -1.46 30.29 -1.36
C LYS A 121 -1.01 31.74 -1.17
N ASP A 122 -0.78 32.15 0.08
CA ASP A 122 -0.37 33.51 0.46
C ASP A 122 1.18 33.63 0.60
N GLY A 123 1.92 32.53 0.30
CA GLY A 123 3.37 32.44 0.36
C GLY A 123 3.93 32.20 1.77
N LYS A 124 3.09 32.00 2.76
CA LYS A 124 3.50 31.73 4.14
C LYS A 124 3.98 30.29 4.28
N GLN A 125 5.13 30.13 4.89
CA GLN A 125 5.70 28.79 5.14
C GLN A 125 4.86 28.02 6.17
N PHE A 126 4.73 26.72 5.93
CA PHE A 126 4.12 25.78 6.87
C PHE A 126 4.93 24.51 7.03
N THR A 127 4.70 23.84 8.14
CA THR A 127 5.07 22.44 8.39
C THR A 127 3.85 21.76 8.97
N ARG A 128 3.34 20.75 8.27
CA ARG A 128 2.20 19.93 8.71
C ARG A 128 2.67 18.49 8.90
N SER A 129 2.17 17.84 9.92
CA SER A 129 2.43 16.42 10.15
C SER A 129 1.12 15.65 10.14
N TYR A 130 1.15 14.45 9.61
CA TYR A 130 -0.03 13.61 9.44
C TYR A 130 0.19 12.23 10.04
N VAL A 131 -0.89 11.61 10.45
CA VAL A 131 -1.01 10.17 10.67
C VAL A 131 -2.02 9.64 9.67
N TRP A 132 -1.73 8.51 9.06
CA TRP A 132 -2.55 7.97 7.99
C TRP A 132 -2.61 6.44 8.02
N LEU A 133 -3.65 5.89 7.41
CA LEU A 133 -3.86 4.47 7.24
C LEU A 133 -4.46 4.21 5.87
N ASP A 134 -3.77 3.42 5.06
CA ASP A 134 -4.18 3.03 3.73
C ASP A 134 -4.42 1.53 3.66
N THR A 135 -5.45 1.15 2.93
CA THR A 135 -5.77 -0.24 2.63
C THR A 135 -5.49 -0.52 1.16
N TRP A 136 -4.63 -1.47 0.93
CA TRP A 136 -4.19 -1.87 -0.39
C TRP A 136 -4.72 -3.25 -0.75
N MET A 137 -5.23 -3.38 -1.98
CA MET A 137 -5.70 -4.65 -2.53
C MET A 137 -5.06 -4.91 -3.89
N GLU A 138 -4.56 -6.13 -4.08
CA GLU A 138 -4.08 -6.57 -5.38
C GLU A 138 -5.23 -7.18 -6.16
N ARG A 139 -5.45 -6.65 -7.38
CA ARG A 139 -6.46 -7.11 -8.34
C ARG A 139 -5.82 -7.22 -9.72
N ASN A 140 -5.89 -8.43 -10.30
CA ASN A 140 -5.36 -8.68 -11.66
C ASN A 140 -3.87 -8.29 -11.83
N GLY A 141 -3.03 -8.55 -10.82
CA GLY A 141 -1.60 -8.25 -10.84
C GLY A 141 -1.25 -6.80 -10.54
N LYS A 142 -2.22 -5.98 -10.12
CA LYS A 142 -2.02 -4.57 -9.78
C LYS A 142 -2.46 -4.29 -8.35
N TRP A 143 -1.56 -3.73 -7.54
CA TRP A 143 -1.89 -3.19 -6.23
C TRP A 143 -2.56 -1.83 -6.38
N GLU A 144 -3.70 -1.65 -5.73
CA GLU A 144 -4.48 -0.42 -5.72
C GLU A 144 -4.91 -0.08 -4.31
N CYS A 145 -4.82 1.21 -3.94
CA CYS A 145 -5.38 1.71 -2.69
C CYS A 145 -6.91 1.74 -2.81
N ILE A 146 -7.58 1.00 -1.93
CA ILE A 146 -9.04 0.90 -1.91
C ILE A 146 -9.68 1.76 -0.81
N ALA A 147 -8.90 2.13 0.21
CA ALA A 147 -9.37 3.03 1.27
C ALA A 147 -8.20 3.79 1.91
N GLU A 148 -8.44 5.03 2.28
CA GLU A 148 -7.49 5.91 2.96
C GLU A 148 -8.18 6.65 4.11
N GLY A 149 -7.46 6.84 5.21
CA GLY A 149 -7.83 7.77 6.27
C GLY A 149 -6.63 8.58 6.69
N VAL A 150 -6.71 9.90 6.56
CA VAL A 150 -5.62 10.80 6.94
C VAL A 150 -6.08 11.83 7.97
N MET A 151 -5.24 12.12 8.96
CA MET A 151 -5.50 13.12 9.98
C MET A 151 -4.27 14.00 10.21
N GLU A 152 -4.47 15.31 10.30
CA GLU A 152 -3.40 16.20 10.72
C GLU A 152 -3.05 15.97 12.19
N SER A 153 -1.79 15.63 12.44
CA SER A 153 -1.26 15.44 13.81
C SER A 153 -0.91 16.79 14.42
N ARG A 154 -1.78 17.29 15.33
CA ARG A 154 -1.47 18.50 16.08
C ARG A 154 -0.53 18.16 17.23
N LYS A 155 0.68 18.73 17.25
CA LYS A 155 1.52 18.66 18.45
C LYS A 155 0.76 19.28 19.61
N LYS A 156 0.46 18.49 20.66
CA LYS A 156 -0.02 19.06 21.92
C LYS A 156 1.03 20.06 22.41
N LYS A 157 0.61 21.30 22.60
CA LYS A 157 1.42 22.33 23.26
C LYS A 157 1.67 21.98 24.71
#